data_6fdbaefd1f45e9d8e4bcda3826e3d408
#
_entry.id   6fdbaefd1f45e9d8e4bcda3826e3d408
#
_cell.length_a   1.000
_cell.length_b   1.000
_cell.length_c   1.000
_cell.angle_alpha   90.00
_cell.angle_beta   90.00
_cell.angle_gamma   90.00
#
_symmetry.space_group_name_H-M   'P 1'
#
loop_
_entity.id
_entity.type
_entity.pdbx_description
1 polymer ?
#
loop_
_entity_poly.entity_id
_entity_poly.type
_entity_poly.pdbx_seq_one_letter_code
_entity_poly.pdbx_strand_id
1 'polypeptide(L)'
;MIKKLFIFIFLFFCSSSSIALTKYDFSNNQLLCPTLLWGFEFISSNKVKVINTDLNKITSIDEYYYDVDLELSYINIFSNENNIRDRVYSIELNSLRVDVWTMTGGGFTTREMFPIGLCKFVEINNFLSYIESLK
;
A
#
# COMPACT_ATOMS: atom_id res chain seq x y z
N MET A 1 -51.87 -24.30 45.18
CA MET A 1 -51.24 -23.06 44.71
C MET A 1 -49.93 -23.40 44.01
N ILE A 2 -49.94 -23.37 42.73
CA ILE A 2 -48.76 -23.73 41.91
C ILE A 2 -48.07 -22.42 41.55
N LYS A 3 -46.94 -22.17 42.20
CA LYS A 3 -46.09 -21.03 41.82
C LYS A 3 -45.36 -21.40 40.52
N LYS A 4 -45.78 -20.77 39.43
CA LYS A 4 -45.05 -20.82 38.17
C LYS A 4 -43.74 -20.08 38.31
N LEU A 5 -42.68 -20.82 38.41
CA LEU A 5 -41.29 -20.30 38.33
C LEU A 5 -41.01 -19.98 36.88
N PHE A 6 -41.06 -18.73 36.50
CA PHE A 6 -40.59 -18.24 35.21
C PHE A 6 -39.09 -18.23 35.23
N ILE A 7 -38.49 -19.28 34.66
CA ILE A 7 -37.05 -19.29 34.37
C ILE A 7 -36.86 -18.41 33.13
N PHE A 8 -36.43 -17.18 33.34
CA PHE A 8 -35.94 -16.31 32.28
C PHE A 8 -34.55 -16.86 31.87
N ILE A 9 -34.52 -17.69 30.84
CA ILE A 9 -33.30 -18.07 30.15
C ILE A 9 -32.87 -16.83 29.33
N PHE A 10 -32.03 -16.01 29.92
CA PHE A 10 -31.30 -14.99 29.21
C PHE A 10 -30.27 -15.71 28.31
N LEU A 11 -30.69 -16.02 27.11
CA LEU A 11 -29.77 -16.39 26.04
C LEU A 11 -28.91 -15.15 25.74
N PHE A 12 -27.79 -15.07 26.41
CA PHE A 12 -26.69 -14.22 25.98
C PHE A 12 -26.25 -14.71 24.62
N PHE A 13 -26.85 -14.16 23.56
CA PHE A 13 -26.23 -14.17 22.26
C PHE A 13 -24.95 -13.35 22.39
N CYS A 14 -23.85 -14.02 22.72
CA CYS A 14 -22.52 -13.54 22.43
C CYS A 14 -22.42 -13.43 20.89
N SER A 15 -22.87 -12.31 20.36
CA SER A 15 -22.52 -11.90 19.02
C SER A 15 -21.02 -11.70 19.02
N SER A 16 -20.26 -12.74 18.70
CA SER A 16 -18.89 -12.63 18.33
C SER A 16 -18.89 -11.79 17.05
N SER A 17 -18.84 -10.48 17.22
CA SER A 17 -18.48 -9.58 16.14
C SER A 17 -17.08 -10.00 15.75
N SER A 18 -16.96 -10.90 14.77
CA SER A 18 -15.73 -11.07 14.06
C SER A 18 -15.42 -9.70 13.47
N ILE A 19 -14.51 -8.96 14.13
CA ILE A 19 -13.90 -7.79 13.54
C ILE A 19 -13.16 -8.36 12.34
N ALA A 20 -13.83 -8.37 11.19
CA ALA A 20 -13.14 -8.57 9.94
C ALA A 20 -12.06 -7.50 9.92
N LEU A 21 -10.78 -7.91 9.97
CA LEU A 21 -9.67 -7.02 9.72
C LEU A 21 -9.96 -6.39 8.37
N THR A 22 -10.45 -5.15 8.39
CA THR A 22 -10.65 -4.39 7.17
C THR A 22 -9.26 -4.20 6.60
N LYS A 23 -8.98 -4.91 5.52
CA LYS A 23 -7.77 -4.71 4.73
C LYS A 23 -7.70 -3.21 4.44
N TYR A 24 -6.62 -2.57 4.84
CA TYR A 24 -6.47 -1.14 4.66
C TYR A 24 -6.48 -0.86 3.15
N ASP A 25 -7.48 -0.10 2.71
CA ASP A 25 -7.73 0.14 1.30
C ASP A 25 -7.27 1.55 0.92
N PHE A 26 -6.25 1.61 0.07
CA PHE A 26 -5.74 2.85 -0.49
C PHE A 26 -6.34 3.19 -1.85
N SER A 27 -7.34 2.46 -2.33
CA SER A 27 -7.97 2.71 -3.64
C SER A 27 -8.28 4.20 -3.83
N ASN A 28 -8.01 4.69 -5.03
CA ASN A 28 -8.18 6.08 -5.45
C ASN A 28 -7.28 7.12 -4.74
N ASN A 29 -6.31 6.68 -3.96
CA ASN A 29 -5.28 7.55 -3.43
C ASN A 29 -4.09 7.65 -4.41
N GLN A 30 -3.42 8.78 -4.38
CA GLN A 30 -2.23 9.03 -5.18
C GLN A 30 -1.12 9.56 -4.28
N LEU A 31 0.08 9.07 -4.49
CA LEU A 31 1.30 9.55 -3.86
C LEU A 31 2.21 10.16 -4.93
N LEU A 32 2.68 11.35 -4.67
CA LEU A 32 3.71 12.02 -5.47
C LEU A 32 5.01 12.09 -4.68
N CYS A 33 6.10 11.67 -5.30
CA CYS A 33 7.46 11.77 -4.76
C CYS A 33 8.21 12.87 -5.52
N PRO A 34 8.20 14.12 -5.04
CA PRO A 34 8.64 15.28 -5.83
C PRO A 34 10.11 15.24 -6.24
N THR A 35 10.99 14.71 -5.38
CA THR A 35 12.44 14.62 -5.65
C THR A 35 12.77 13.70 -6.81
N LEU A 36 11.94 12.69 -7.05
CA LEU A 36 12.14 11.69 -8.09
C LEU A 36 11.19 11.90 -9.26
N LEU A 37 10.18 12.76 -9.09
CA LEU A 37 9.03 12.91 -9.98
C LEU A 37 8.33 11.56 -10.24
N TRP A 38 8.31 10.69 -9.24
CA TRP A 38 7.60 9.43 -9.29
C TRP A 38 6.20 9.57 -8.70
N GLY A 39 5.29 8.74 -9.17
CA GLY A 39 3.95 8.66 -8.66
C GLY A 39 3.48 7.24 -8.43
N PHE A 40 2.66 7.09 -7.40
CA PHE A 40 1.95 5.84 -7.09
C PHE A 40 0.47 6.13 -7.13
N GLU A 41 -0.25 5.50 -8.03
CA GLU A 41 -1.70 5.58 -8.14
C GLU A 41 -2.33 4.26 -7.72
N PHE A 42 -2.99 4.25 -6.57
CA PHE A 42 -3.65 3.05 -6.05
C PHE A 42 -5.00 2.87 -6.75
N ILE A 43 -5.08 1.90 -7.65
CA ILE A 43 -6.25 1.70 -8.53
C ILE A 43 -7.30 0.77 -7.96
N SER A 44 -6.93 -0.08 -7.02
CA SER A 44 -7.86 -0.96 -6.31
C SER A 44 -7.31 -1.31 -4.93
N SER A 45 -7.98 -2.18 -4.20
CA SER A 45 -7.57 -2.63 -2.87
C SER A 45 -6.26 -3.44 -2.83
N ASN A 46 -5.71 -3.81 -3.98
CA ASN A 46 -4.49 -4.61 -4.09
C ASN A 46 -3.61 -4.27 -5.29
N LYS A 47 -3.96 -3.28 -6.09
CA LYS A 47 -3.19 -2.88 -7.28
C LYS A 47 -2.81 -1.41 -7.25
N VAL A 48 -1.60 -1.14 -7.69
CA VAL A 48 -1.01 0.19 -7.77
C VAL A 48 -0.28 0.36 -9.11
N LYS A 49 -0.46 1.51 -9.76
CA LYS A 49 0.39 1.93 -10.86
C LYS A 49 1.57 2.71 -10.32
N VAL A 50 2.75 2.34 -10.75
CA VAL A 50 3.98 3.09 -10.50
C VAL A 50 4.35 3.84 -11.77
N ILE A 51 4.43 5.16 -11.65
CA ILE A 51 4.70 6.07 -12.77
C ILE A 51 6.10 6.63 -12.56
N ASN A 52 7.03 6.22 -13.40
CA ASN A 52 8.40 6.69 -13.39
C ASN A 52 8.60 7.79 -14.41
N THR A 53 9.43 8.78 -14.05
CA THR A 53 9.76 9.87 -14.94
C THR A 53 11.27 10.08 -15.01
N ASP A 54 11.72 10.62 -16.13
CA ASP A 54 13.08 11.11 -16.31
C ASP A 54 13.01 12.45 -17.05
N LEU A 55 13.70 13.47 -16.53
CA LEU A 55 13.72 14.82 -17.10
C LEU A 55 12.30 15.34 -17.42
N ASN A 56 11.37 15.14 -16.52
CA ASN A 56 9.95 15.51 -16.65
C ASN A 56 9.20 14.77 -17.78
N LYS A 57 9.73 13.65 -18.24
CA LYS A 57 9.03 12.76 -19.17
C LYS A 57 8.70 11.45 -18.49
N ILE A 58 7.52 10.93 -18.77
CA ILE A 58 7.15 9.60 -18.30
C ILE A 58 7.99 8.59 -19.05
N THR A 59 8.74 7.78 -18.31
CA THR A 59 9.59 6.73 -18.85
C THR A 59 8.92 5.36 -18.81
N SER A 60 8.13 5.11 -17.75
CA SER A 60 7.33 3.89 -17.65
C SER A 60 6.10 4.09 -16.78
N ILE A 61 5.09 3.29 -17.06
CA ILE A 61 3.90 3.10 -16.22
C ILE A 61 3.74 1.61 -16.04
N ASP A 62 3.99 1.13 -14.82
CA ASP A 62 3.97 -0.29 -14.50
C ASP A 62 2.89 -0.58 -13.47
N GLU A 63 2.14 -1.68 -13.64
CA GLU A 63 1.18 -2.14 -12.66
C GLU A 63 1.82 -3.17 -11.73
N TYR A 64 1.64 -2.96 -10.44
CA TYR A 64 2.12 -3.83 -9.37
C TYR A 64 0.99 -4.21 -8.44
N TYR A 65 1.26 -5.17 -7.57
CA TYR A 65 0.39 -5.54 -6.46
C TYR A 65 0.88 -4.86 -5.20
N TYR A 66 -0.02 -4.57 -4.26
CA TYR A 66 0.38 -4.07 -2.95
C TYR A 66 -0.40 -4.73 -1.83
N ASP A 67 0.21 -4.75 -0.66
CA ASP A 67 -0.43 -5.02 0.62
C ASP A 67 -0.01 -3.99 1.66
N VAL A 68 -0.75 -3.94 2.76
CA VAL A 68 -0.46 -3.05 3.87
C VAL A 68 -0.14 -3.88 5.09
N ASP A 69 1.08 -3.73 5.58
CA ASP A 69 1.53 -4.30 6.83
C ASP A 69 1.38 -3.24 7.93
N LEU A 70 0.30 -3.33 8.71
CA LEU A 70 0.02 -2.39 9.79
C LEU A 70 0.93 -2.60 11.00
N GLU A 71 1.42 -3.81 11.21
CA GLU A 71 2.33 -4.13 12.31
C GLU A 71 3.67 -3.43 12.12
N LEU A 72 4.22 -3.49 10.92
CA LEU A 72 5.46 -2.82 10.55
C LEU A 72 5.26 -1.40 10.02
N SER A 73 4.01 -0.97 9.80
CA SER A 73 3.65 0.34 9.25
C SER A 73 4.21 0.59 7.85
N TYR A 74 4.08 -0.38 6.95
CA TYR A 74 4.52 -0.28 5.57
C TYR A 74 3.42 -0.64 4.57
N ILE A 75 3.44 0.05 3.42
CA ILE A 75 2.83 -0.44 2.18
C ILE A 75 3.94 -1.16 1.40
N ASN A 76 3.75 -2.43 1.13
CA ASN A 76 4.69 -3.24 0.35
C ASN A 76 4.16 -3.41 -1.07
N ILE A 77 5.01 -3.18 -2.06
CA ILE A 77 4.67 -3.26 -3.49
C ILE A 77 5.47 -4.38 -4.14
N PHE A 78 4.77 -5.25 -4.85
CA PHE A 78 5.29 -6.49 -5.40
C PHE A 78 5.08 -6.57 -6.91
N SER A 79 6.04 -7.15 -7.63
CA SER A 79 5.88 -7.42 -9.06
C SER A 79 4.91 -8.58 -9.34
N ASN A 80 4.84 -9.56 -8.45
CA ASN A 80 3.91 -10.69 -8.54
C ASN A 80 3.01 -10.78 -7.31
N GLU A 81 1.73 -11.09 -7.53
CA GLU A 81 0.79 -11.38 -6.47
C GLU A 81 1.26 -12.58 -5.65
N ASN A 82 1.17 -12.47 -4.34
CA ASN A 82 1.50 -13.54 -3.39
C ASN A 82 2.98 -13.95 -3.27
N ASN A 83 3.91 -13.20 -3.83
CA ASN A 83 5.32 -13.49 -3.67
C ASN A 83 6.07 -12.37 -2.93
N ILE A 84 6.28 -12.54 -1.64
CA ILE A 84 7.01 -11.58 -0.80
C ILE A 84 8.46 -11.35 -1.28
N ARG A 85 9.04 -12.30 -2.01
CA ARG A 85 10.40 -12.17 -2.56
C ARG A 85 10.46 -11.21 -3.75
N ASP A 86 9.32 -10.93 -4.37
CA ASP A 86 9.21 -10.02 -5.51
C ASP A 86 8.86 -8.59 -5.10
N ARG A 87 9.08 -8.25 -3.83
CA ARG A 87 8.91 -6.88 -3.34
C ARG A 87 9.87 -5.94 -4.07
N VAL A 88 9.31 -4.89 -4.64
CA VAL A 88 10.04 -3.87 -5.42
C VAL A 88 10.20 -2.60 -4.62
N TYR A 89 9.14 -2.17 -3.96
CA TYR A 89 9.11 -0.96 -3.14
C TYR A 89 8.49 -1.21 -1.78
N SER A 90 8.87 -0.40 -0.80
CA SER A 90 8.17 -0.27 0.47
C SER A 90 7.97 1.20 0.78
N ILE A 91 6.78 1.57 1.25
CA ILE A 91 6.43 2.93 1.63
C ILE A 91 6.12 2.93 3.12
N GLU A 92 6.90 3.65 3.90
CA GLU A 92 6.66 3.80 5.33
C GLU A 92 5.45 4.70 5.57
N LEU A 93 4.44 4.23 6.30
CA LEU A 93 3.17 4.94 6.45
C LEU A 93 3.30 6.26 7.24
N ASN A 94 4.22 6.33 8.18
CA ASN A 94 4.35 7.51 9.05
C ASN A 94 5.07 8.68 8.36
N SER A 95 6.10 8.39 7.58
CA SER A 95 6.94 9.40 6.92
C SER A 95 6.64 9.55 5.43
N LEU A 96 5.95 8.57 4.83
CA LEU A 96 5.79 8.39 3.38
C LEU A 96 7.13 8.30 2.64
N ARG A 97 8.17 7.82 3.33
CA ARG A 97 9.45 7.50 2.71
C ARG A 97 9.27 6.26 1.85
N VAL A 98 9.76 6.35 0.63
CA VAL A 98 9.82 5.21 -0.29
C VAL A 98 11.20 4.60 -0.26
N ASP A 99 11.25 3.30 -0.09
CA ASP A 99 12.44 2.49 -0.16
C ASP A 99 12.33 1.54 -1.37
N VAL A 100 13.41 1.38 -2.11
CA VAL A 100 13.51 0.41 -3.20
C VAL A 100 14.25 -0.84 -2.72
N TRP A 101 13.76 -2.00 -3.16
CA TRP A 101 14.40 -3.28 -2.90
C TRP A 101 15.24 -3.68 -4.09
N THR A 102 16.54 -3.82 -3.89
CA THR A 102 17.48 -4.27 -4.90
C THR A 102 18.17 -5.56 -4.49
N MET A 103 18.64 -6.30 -5.49
CA MET A 103 19.51 -7.45 -5.27
C MET A 103 20.94 -6.96 -5.31
N THR A 104 21.64 -7.05 -4.19
CA THR A 104 23.08 -6.79 -4.14
C THR A 104 23.80 -8.12 -4.23
N GLY A 105 24.68 -8.27 -5.22
CA GLY A 105 25.23 -9.56 -5.59
C GLY A 105 26.75 -9.67 -5.52
N GLY A 106 27.20 -10.64 -4.86
CA GLY A 106 28.41 -11.44 -5.02
C GLY A 106 27.96 -12.81 -4.59
N GLY A 107 28.39 -13.90 -4.99
CA GLY A 107 28.02 -15.31 -4.78
C GLY A 107 26.84 -15.70 -3.88
N PHE A 108 26.37 -14.80 -3.01
CA PHE A 108 25.11 -14.85 -2.26
C PHE A 108 24.34 -13.56 -2.54
N THR A 109 23.19 -13.68 -3.23
CA THR A 109 22.28 -12.57 -3.48
C THR A 109 21.53 -12.20 -2.20
N THR A 110 21.85 -11.07 -1.63
CA THR A 110 21.09 -10.46 -0.54
C THR A 110 20.17 -9.39 -1.11
N ARG A 111 18.96 -9.28 -0.55
CA ARG A 111 18.06 -8.17 -0.86
C ARG A 111 18.34 -7.05 0.14
N GLU A 112 18.56 -5.88 -0.36
CA GLU A 112 18.76 -4.69 0.46
C GLU A 112 17.72 -3.62 0.11
N MET A 113 17.35 -2.84 1.12
CA MET A 113 16.38 -1.77 1.03
C MET A 113 17.12 -0.44 1.09
N PHE A 114 16.90 0.41 0.09
CA PHE A 114 17.51 1.74 0.00
C PHE A 114 16.45 2.82 -0.06
N PRO A 115 16.54 3.86 0.77
CA PRO A 115 15.62 4.99 0.68
C PRO A 115 15.88 5.77 -0.62
N ILE A 116 14.79 6.06 -1.34
CA ILE A 116 14.87 6.81 -2.61
C ILE A 116 14.20 8.17 -2.55
N GLY A 117 13.32 8.43 -1.60
CA GLY A 117 12.71 9.74 -1.45
C GLY A 117 11.53 9.74 -0.49
N LEU A 118 11.02 10.96 -0.29
CA LEU A 118 9.80 11.22 0.47
C LEU A 118 8.67 11.55 -0.49
N CYS A 119 7.50 11.00 -0.21
CA CYS A 119 6.29 11.25 -0.99
C CYS A 119 5.26 11.99 -0.17
N LYS A 120 4.21 12.45 -0.82
CA LYS A 120 3.03 13.05 -0.20
C LYS A 120 1.78 12.61 -0.92
N PHE A 121 0.67 12.51 -0.20
CA PHE A 121 -0.63 12.33 -0.81
C PHE A 121 -1.01 13.56 -1.62
N VAL A 122 -1.57 13.34 -2.79
CA VAL A 122 -2.05 14.38 -3.69
C VAL A 122 -3.42 13.99 -4.25
N GLU A 123 -4.26 14.99 -4.49
CA GLU A 123 -5.52 14.84 -5.20
C GLU A 123 -5.37 15.48 -6.58
N ILE A 124 -4.91 14.69 -7.53
CA ILE A 124 -4.67 15.16 -8.90
C ILE A 124 -5.54 14.34 -9.84
N ASN A 125 -6.48 15.00 -10.51
CA ASN A 125 -7.39 14.35 -11.46
C ASN A 125 -6.67 13.68 -12.63
N ASN A 126 -5.50 14.18 -12.98
CA ASN A 126 -4.66 13.60 -14.01
C ASN A 126 -3.19 13.77 -13.66
N PHE A 127 -2.60 12.73 -13.11
CA PHE A 127 -1.19 12.74 -12.71
C PHE A 127 -0.25 12.96 -13.90
N LEU A 128 -0.58 12.44 -15.07
CA LEU A 128 0.19 12.61 -16.30
C LEU A 128 0.22 14.08 -16.74
N SER A 129 -0.93 14.72 -16.73
CA SER A 129 -1.03 16.17 -17.06
C SER A 129 -0.30 17.04 -16.04
N TYR A 130 -0.28 16.62 -14.78
CA TYR A 130 0.49 17.33 -13.76
C TYR A 130 1.99 17.29 -14.05
N ILE A 131 2.54 16.13 -14.36
CA ILE A 131 3.96 15.98 -14.73
C ILE A 131 4.29 16.83 -15.97
N GLU A 132 3.40 16.84 -16.96
CA GLU A 132 3.57 17.65 -18.15
C GLU A 132 3.54 19.17 -17.86
N SER A 133 2.84 19.60 -16.81
CA SER A 133 2.78 21.00 -16.37
C SER A 133 4.02 21.48 -15.63
N LEU A 134 4.89 20.57 -15.20
CA LEU A 134 6.15 20.87 -14.48
C LEU A 134 7.32 21.21 -15.42
N LYS A 135 7.08 21.32 -16.70
CA LYS A 135 8.08 21.65 -17.74
C LYS A 135 8.55 23.09 -17.66
#